data_d3fc4e2d818a82da92f5a0b6477372bc
#
_entry.id   d3fc4e2d818a82da92f5a0b6477372bc
#
_cell.length_a   1.000
_cell.length_b   1.000
_cell.length_c   1.000
_cell.angle_alpha   90.00
_cell.angle_beta   90.00
_cell.angle_gamma   90.00
#
_symmetry.space_group_name_H-M   'P 1'
#
loop_
_entity.id
_entity.type
_entity.pdbx_description
1 polymer ?
#
loop_
_entity_poly.entity_id
_entity_poly.type
_entity_poly.pdbx_seq_one_letter_code
_entity_poly.pdbx_strand_id
1 'polypeptide(L)'
;LLVLLILLSSFGLLILYSSSGGSLSLVYRQMVHLGLATSVMLVIAQIPPIIMMRFAPILMLLGVFQLILVLFFGSSGGGAQRWLDLGFVRLHATQSMKIIVPMTIAAILSEKTLPPRAFPVITSLITIATVVLLIARQPDLGTSLLIGASGIYVLFFSGFRVMLVKNIWLNLIILSSTLLGSLYFAWNYLLIAYQKRRILTLFNPESDPLGSGYHIIQSKIAIGSGGFTGKGIEKGSQSQLDFVPEQSTDFIFSVLAEELGFLGFIFLIIV
;
A
#
# COMPACT_ATOMS: atom_id res chain seq x y z
N LEU A 1 0.89 22.52 3.49
CA LEU A 1 1.06 21.20 2.90
C LEU A 1 2.47 21.04 2.26
N LEU A 2 2.89 21.91 1.32
CA LEU A 2 4.21 21.81 0.66
C LEU A 2 5.37 21.85 1.66
N VAL A 3 5.33 22.70 2.67
CA VAL A 3 6.36 22.77 3.72
C VAL A 3 6.47 21.47 4.49
N LEU A 4 5.34 20.86 4.88
CA LEU A 4 5.31 19.57 5.57
C LEU A 4 5.87 18.45 4.67
N LEU A 5 5.54 18.48 3.40
CA LEU A 5 6.05 17.50 2.42
C LEU A 5 7.58 17.62 2.25
N ILE A 6 8.10 18.86 2.19
CA ILE A 6 9.55 19.10 2.13
C ILE A 6 10.23 18.62 3.40
N LEU A 7 9.67 18.95 4.58
CA LEU A 7 10.20 18.50 5.87
C LEU A 7 10.25 16.96 5.96
N LEU A 8 9.15 16.29 5.62
CA LEU A 8 9.06 14.84 5.63
C LEU A 8 10.05 14.20 4.64
N SER A 9 10.14 14.76 3.43
CA SER A 9 11.07 14.28 2.41
C SER A 9 12.53 14.45 2.83
N SER A 10 12.88 15.61 3.42
CA SER A 10 14.23 15.87 3.92
C SER A 10 14.59 14.94 5.07
N PHE A 11 13.66 14.71 5.97
CA PHE A 11 13.83 13.76 7.07
C PHE A 11 13.99 12.33 6.56
N GLY A 12 13.17 11.92 5.60
CA GLY A 12 13.30 10.61 4.95
C GLY A 12 14.63 10.41 4.23
N LEU A 13 15.15 11.43 3.56
CA LEU A 13 16.48 11.40 2.92
C LEU A 13 17.61 11.27 3.94
N LEU A 14 17.50 11.92 5.10
CA LEU A 14 18.47 11.80 6.18
C LEU A 14 18.53 10.36 6.71
N ILE A 15 17.38 9.76 6.97
CA ILE A 15 17.32 8.36 7.43
C ILE A 15 17.80 7.39 6.34
N LEU A 16 17.46 7.66 5.06
CA LEU A 16 17.95 6.87 3.94
C LEU A 16 19.50 6.93 3.84
N TYR A 17 20.09 8.10 4.06
CA TYR A 17 21.54 8.25 4.07
C TYR A 17 22.17 7.37 5.16
N SER A 18 21.64 7.41 6.38
CA SER A 18 22.12 6.59 7.48
C SER A 18 21.90 5.09 7.20
N SER A 19 20.69 4.68 6.78
CA SER A 19 20.36 3.28 6.50
C SER A 19 21.16 2.66 5.34
N SER A 20 21.71 3.49 4.46
CA SER A 20 22.51 3.04 3.31
C SER A 20 24.02 3.01 3.60
N GLY A 21 24.42 3.15 4.87
CA GLY A 21 25.85 3.22 5.23
C GLY A 21 26.58 4.42 4.63
N GLY A 22 25.91 5.59 4.52
CA GLY A 22 26.48 6.81 3.98
C GLY A 22 26.54 6.88 2.44
N SER A 23 25.77 6.04 1.72
CA SER A 23 25.77 5.98 0.25
C SER A 23 25.09 7.20 -0.37
N LEU A 24 25.85 8.19 -0.80
CA LEU A 24 25.37 9.38 -1.51
C LEU A 24 24.69 9.05 -2.85
N SER A 25 25.08 7.96 -3.52
CA SER A 25 24.48 7.56 -4.80
C SER A 25 23.01 7.17 -4.67
N LEU A 26 22.64 6.48 -3.59
CA LEU A 26 21.24 6.12 -3.29
C LEU A 26 20.41 7.35 -2.94
N VAL A 27 20.98 8.24 -2.12
CA VAL A 27 20.32 9.50 -1.73
C VAL A 27 20.09 10.39 -2.95
N TYR A 28 21.10 10.55 -3.83
CA TYR A 28 20.96 11.34 -5.05
C TYR A 28 19.86 10.77 -5.96
N ARG A 29 19.84 9.46 -6.18
CA ARG A 29 18.80 8.79 -6.97
C ARG A 29 17.42 9.03 -6.38
N GLN A 30 17.29 8.95 -5.06
CA GLN A 30 16.02 9.21 -4.36
C GLN A 30 15.59 10.68 -4.46
N MET A 31 16.54 11.63 -4.37
CA MET A 31 16.24 13.06 -4.58
C MET A 31 15.70 13.33 -6.00
N VAL A 32 16.27 12.69 -7.02
CA VAL A 32 15.78 12.82 -8.40
C VAL A 32 14.34 12.27 -8.52
N HIS A 33 14.07 11.11 -7.91
CA HIS A 33 12.72 10.55 -7.90
C HIS A 33 11.72 11.43 -7.14
N LEU A 34 12.10 12.01 -6.00
CA LEU A 34 11.26 12.94 -5.24
C LEU A 34 11.00 14.23 -6.01
N GLY A 35 12.02 14.78 -6.69
CA GLY A 35 11.89 15.95 -7.53
C GLY A 35 10.92 15.71 -8.70
N LEU A 36 11.06 14.57 -9.39
CA LEU A 36 10.14 14.16 -10.45
C LEU A 36 8.73 13.97 -9.93
N ALA A 37 8.57 13.24 -8.82
CA ALA A 37 7.26 12.99 -8.21
C ALA A 37 6.57 14.28 -7.78
N THR A 38 7.30 15.21 -7.16
CA THR A 38 6.78 16.52 -6.76
C THR A 38 6.38 17.36 -7.98
N SER A 39 7.17 17.34 -9.05
CA SER A 39 6.82 18.04 -10.29
C SER A 39 5.54 17.48 -10.92
N VAL A 40 5.41 16.16 -11.02
CA VAL A 40 4.19 15.51 -11.52
C VAL A 40 2.99 15.82 -10.61
N MET A 41 3.17 15.80 -9.29
CA MET A 41 2.13 16.17 -8.33
C MET A 41 1.64 17.60 -8.55
N LEU A 42 2.55 18.56 -8.73
CA LEU A 42 2.18 19.97 -8.98
C LEU A 42 1.43 20.15 -10.30
N VAL A 43 1.82 19.42 -11.34
CA VAL A 43 1.09 19.43 -12.63
C VAL A 43 -0.32 18.85 -12.47
N ILE A 44 -0.44 17.69 -11.82
CA ILE A 44 -1.74 17.06 -11.61
C ILE A 44 -2.66 17.93 -10.72
N ALA A 45 -2.08 18.63 -9.73
CA ALA A 45 -2.84 19.52 -8.84
C ALA A 45 -3.50 20.71 -9.58
N GLN A 46 -3.04 21.04 -10.78
CA GLN A 46 -3.68 22.08 -11.63
C GLN A 46 -4.89 21.55 -12.41
N ILE A 47 -5.05 20.23 -12.50
CA ILE A 47 -6.15 19.62 -13.26
C ILE A 47 -7.43 19.65 -12.42
N PRO A 48 -8.51 20.29 -12.89
CA PRO A 48 -9.76 20.33 -12.15
C PRO A 48 -10.35 18.92 -11.99
N PRO A 49 -10.93 18.57 -10.82
CA PRO A 49 -11.45 17.23 -10.53
C PRO A 49 -12.47 16.72 -11.56
N ILE A 50 -13.26 17.62 -12.17
CA ILE A 50 -14.25 17.25 -13.19
C ILE A 50 -13.62 16.62 -14.43
N ILE A 51 -12.43 17.08 -14.81
CA ILE A 51 -11.66 16.50 -15.93
C ILE A 51 -11.16 15.12 -15.53
N MET A 52 -10.61 14.98 -14.32
CA MET A 52 -10.13 13.69 -13.81
C MET A 52 -11.27 12.66 -13.77
N MET A 53 -12.47 13.06 -13.31
CA MET A 53 -13.65 12.19 -13.29
C MET A 53 -14.08 11.75 -14.71
N ARG A 54 -14.00 12.65 -15.70
CA ARG A 54 -14.34 12.32 -17.10
C ARG A 54 -13.40 11.28 -17.69
N PHE A 55 -12.11 11.34 -17.36
CA PHE A 55 -11.11 10.38 -17.83
C PHE A 55 -11.03 9.10 -17.01
N ALA A 56 -11.61 9.06 -15.81
CA ALA A 56 -11.56 7.92 -14.92
C ALA A 56 -11.97 6.57 -15.56
N PRO A 57 -13.07 6.46 -16.35
CA PRO A 57 -13.44 5.21 -17.00
C PRO A 57 -12.41 4.75 -18.03
N ILE A 58 -11.83 5.68 -18.78
CA ILE A 58 -10.80 5.38 -19.80
C ILE A 58 -9.53 4.90 -19.10
N LEU A 59 -9.09 5.58 -18.05
CA LEU A 59 -7.93 5.18 -17.25
C LEU A 59 -8.15 3.82 -16.60
N MET A 60 -9.38 3.52 -16.15
CA MET A 60 -9.73 2.21 -15.61
C MET A 60 -9.61 1.11 -16.66
N LEU A 61 -10.13 1.31 -17.87
CA LEU A 61 -10.00 0.35 -18.96
C LEU A 61 -8.53 0.10 -19.32
N LEU A 62 -7.74 1.16 -19.44
CA LEU A 62 -6.29 1.06 -19.69
C LEU A 62 -5.56 0.33 -18.55
N GLY A 63 -5.89 0.64 -17.30
CA GLY A 63 -5.31 -0.03 -16.15
C GLY A 63 -5.66 -1.51 -16.06
N VAL A 64 -6.92 -1.88 -16.30
CA VAL A 64 -7.36 -3.28 -16.39
C VAL A 64 -6.65 -4.01 -17.54
N PHE A 65 -6.57 -3.38 -18.70
CA PHE A 65 -5.82 -3.92 -19.84
C PHE A 65 -4.35 -4.16 -19.50
N GLN A 66 -3.71 -3.19 -18.83
CA GLN A 66 -2.34 -3.34 -18.36
C GLN A 66 -2.19 -4.49 -17.35
N LEU A 67 -3.12 -4.67 -16.41
CA LEU A 67 -3.13 -5.80 -15.48
C LEU A 67 -3.25 -7.14 -16.21
N ILE A 68 -4.09 -7.21 -17.23
CA ILE A 68 -4.24 -8.40 -18.08
C ILE A 68 -2.93 -8.70 -18.84
N LEU A 69 -2.30 -7.68 -19.42
CA LEU A 69 -1.01 -7.86 -20.09
C LEU A 69 0.07 -8.41 -19.13
N VAL A 70 0.11 -7.91 -17.89
CA VAL A 70 1.06 -8.41 -16.87
C VAL A 70 0.80 -9.88 -16.54
N LEU A 71 -0.46 -10.34 -16.54
CA LEU A 71 -0.78 -11.77 -16.29
C LEU A 71 -0.22 -12.68 -17.39
N PHE A 72 -0.18 -12.24 -18.64
CA PHE A 72 0.28 -13.08 -19.77
C PHE A 72 1.77 -12.85 -20.10
N PHE A 73 2.27 -11.64 -19.99
CA PHE A 73 3.59 -11.24 -20.45
C PHE A 73 4.49 -10.66 -19.34
N GLY A 74 4.03 -10.67 -18.09
CA GLY A 74 4.76 -10.07 -16.98
C GLY A 74 6.03 -10.84 -16.62
N SER A 75 7.10 -10.09 -16.32
CA SER A 75 8.32 -10.64 -15.73
C SER A 75 8.17 -10.80 -14.22
N SER A 76 8.68 -11.92 -13.70
CA SER A 76 8.63 -12.22 -12.27
C SER A 76 9.79 -11.56 -11.54
N GLY A 77 9.46 -10.80 -10.47
CA GLY A 77 10.43 -10.28 -9.52
C GLY A 77 9.95 -10.53 -8.08
N GLY A 78 10.80 -11.09 -7.23
CA GLY A 78 10.46 -11.37 -5.84
C GLY A 78 9.29 -12.36 -5.64
N GLY A 79 9.12 -13.33 -6.54
CA GLY A 79 8.11 -14.38 -6.43
C GLY A 79 6.71 -14.02 -6.97
N ALA A 80 6.54 -12.85 -7.58
CA ALA A 80 5.28 -12.44 -8.21
C ALA A 80 5.53 -11.77 -9.57
N GLN A 81 4.63 -12.00 -10.53
CA GLN A 81 4.64 -11.33 -11.83
C GLN A 81 4.02 -9.94 -11.68
N ARG A 82 4.86 -8.89 -11.66
CA ARG A 82 4.39 -7.53 -11.37
C ARG A 82 4.84 -6.50 -12.39
N TRP A 83 5.85 -6.82 -13.18
CA TRP A 83 6.52 -5.88 -14.07
C TRP A 83 6.20 -6.16 -15.51
N LEU A 84 5.81 -5.13 -16.24
CA LEU A 84 5.77 -5.14 -17.70
C LEU A 84 7.06 -4.49 -18.21
N ASP A 85 7.94 -5.28 -18.79
CA ASP A 85 9.19 -4.80 -19.35
C ASP A 85 8.95 -4.40 -20.81
N LEU A 86 8.99 -3.09 -21.08
CA LEU A 86 8.84 -2.52 -22.42
C LEU A 86 10.20 -2.24 -23.08
N GLY A 87 11.28 -2.78 -22.52
CA GLY A 87 12.64 -2.59 -23.00
C GLY A 87 13.31 -1.34 -22.45
N PHE A 88 12.69 -0.17 -22.58
CA PHE A 88 13.22 1.10 -22.08
C PHE A 88 12.57 1.59 -20.77
N VAL A 89 11.39 1.07 -20.43
CA VAL A 89 10.69 1.39 -19.17
C VAL A 89 10.10 0.11 -18.59
N ARG A 90 10.30 -0.07 -17.28
CA ARG A 90 9.60 -1.09 -16.50
C ARG A 90 8.38 -0.48 -15.83
N LEU A 91 7.20 -0.90 -16.26
CA LEU A 91 5.94 -0.43 -15.69
C LEU A 91 5.42 -1.40 -14.63
N HIS A 92 5.06 -0.85 -13.48
CA HIS A 92 4.42 -1.59 -12.41
C HIS A 92 2.91 -1.30 -12.45
N ALA A 93 2.14 -2.18 -13.08
CA ALA A 93 0.71 -1.97 -13.37
C ALA A 93 -0.12 -1.68 -12.11
N THR A 94 0.19 -2.32 -10.99
CA THR A 94 -0.58 -2.17 -9.74
C THR A 94 -0.41 -0.81 -9.07
N GLN A 95 0.70 -0.08 -9.34
CA GLN A 95 0.91 1.24 -8.73
C GLN A 95 -0.08 2.28 -9.24
N SER A 96 -0.35 2.28 -10.55
CA SER A 96 -1.35 3.18 -11.15
C SER A 96 -2.76 2.89 -10.63
N MET A 97 -3.09 1.62 -10.38
CA MET A 97 -4.41 1.22 -9.89
C MET A 97 -4.74 1.73 -8.50
N LYS A 98 -3.75 2.03 -7.66
CA LYS A 98 -3.97 2.65 -6.33
C LYS A 98 -4.67 4.01 -6.42
N ILE A 99 -4.46 4.73 -7.52
CA ILE A 99 -5.08 6.05 -7.78
C ILE A 99 -6.32 5.88 -8.66
N ILE A 100 -6.24 5.06 -9.71
CA ILE A 100 -7.30 4.91 -10.69
C ILE A 100 -8.57 4.32 -10.06
N VAL A 101 -8.45 3.30 -9.20
CA VAL A 101 -9.62 2.64 -8.58
C VAL A 101 -10.44 3.61 -7.74
N PRO A 102 -9.90 4.27 -6.69
CA PRO A 102 -10.69 5.19 -5.89
C PRO A 102 -11.24 6.37 -6.71
N MET A 103 -10.49 6.87 -7.70
CA MET A 103 -10.94 7.91 -8.59
C MET A 103 -12.13 7.46 -9.46
N THR A 104 -12.09 6.24 -10.01
CA THR A 104 -13.18 5.69 -10.80
C THR A 104 -14.42 5.43 -9.96
N ILE A 105 -14.27 4.88 -8.75
CA ILE A 105 -15.39 4.70 -7.83
C ILE A 105 -16.03 6.05 -7.47
N ALA A 106 -15.21 7.05 -7.16
CA ALA A 106 -15.70 8.40 -6.90
C ALA A 106 -16.46 8.98 -8.11
N ALA A 107 -15.97 8.78 -9.32
CA ALA A 107 -16.65 9.21 -10.56
C ALA A 107 -18.01 8.50 -10.74
N ILE A 108 -18.09 7.18 -10.55
CA ILE A 108 -19.35 6.42 -10.64
C ILE A 108 -20.39 6.93 -9.62
N LEU A 109 -19.95 7.29 -8.41
CA LEU A 109 -20.84 7.71 -7.34
C LEU A 109 -21.23 9.19 -7.44
N SER A 110 -20.41 10.04 -8.07
CA SER A 110 -20.62 11.49 -8.16
C SER A 110 -21.73 11.89 -9.14
N GLU A 111 -22.07 11.04 -10.11
CA GLU A 111 -23.10 11.33 -11.13
C GLU A 111 -24.53 11.36 -10.59
N LYS A 112 -24.75 10.93 -9.33
CA LYS A 112 -26.09 10.77 -8.74
C LYS A 112 -26.17 11.36 -7.35
N THR A 113 -27.41 11.55 -6.89
CA THR A 113 -27.69 12.06 -5.54
C THR A 113 -27.15 11.13 -4.45
N LEU A 114 -26.52 11.71 -3.41
CA LEU A 114 -26.13 10.98 -2.21
C LEU A 114 -27.29 10.87 -1.20
N PRO A 115 -27.49 9.73 -0.56
CA PRO A 115 -26.75 8.47 -0.67
C PRO A 115 -26.98 7.74 -2.00
N PRO A 116 -25.98 6.99 -2.50
CA PRO A 116 -26.07 6.35 -3.81
C PRO A 116 -27.13 5.25 -3.85
N ARG A 117 -27.78 5.09 -5.01
CA ARG A 117 -28.71 3.99 -5.27
C ARG A 117 -27.95 2.67 -5.44
N ALA A 118 -28.71 1.55 -5.46
CA ALA A 118 -28.12 0.21 -5.56
C ALA A 118 -27.25 0.01 -6.82
N PHE A 119 -27.65 0.52 -7.97
CA PHE A 119 -26.94 0.31 -9.24
C PHE A 119 -25.50 0.87 -9.23
N PRO A 120 -25.22 2.16 -8.87
CA PRO A 120 -23.87 2.67 -8.74
C PRO A 120 -23.02 1.90 -7.71
N VAL A 121 -23.63 1.42 -6.64
CA VAL A 121 -22.93 0.63 -5.62
C VAL A 121 -22.51 -0.73 -6.18
N ILE A 122 -23.42 -1.42 -6.88
CA ILE A 122 -23.13 -2.73 -7.49
C ILE A 122 -22.03 -2.58 -8.55
N THR A 123 -22.11 -1.57 -9.41
CA THR A 123 -21.07 -1.31 -10.42
C THR A 123 -19.73 -1.01 -9.78
N SER A 124 -19.69 -0.23 -8.69
CA SER A 124 -18.48 0.04 -7.90
C SER A 124 -17.89 -1.23 -7.31
N LEU A 125 -18.73 -2.09 -6.71
CA LEU A 125 -18.28 -3.36 -6.13
C LEU A 125 -17.75 -4.32 -7.19
N ILE A 126 -18.40 -4.40 -8.35
CA ILE A 126 -17.90 -5.22 -9.47
C ILE A 126 -16.55 -4.69 -9.96
N THR A 127 -16.38 -3.37 -10.07
CA THR A 127 -15.13 -2.74 -10.49
C THR A 127 -14.00 -3.07 -9.50
N ILE A 128 -14.25 -2.91 -8.19
CA ILE A 128 -13.30 -3.26 -7.14
C ILE A 128 -12.95 -4.74 -7.23
N ALA A 129 -13.95 -5.62 -7.28
CA ALA A 129 -13.74 -7.06 -7.31
C ALA A 129 -12.92 -7.49 -8.53
N THR A 130 -13.19 -6.94 -9.72
CA THR A 130 -12.44 -7.23 -10.94
C THR A 130 -10.96 -6.93 -10.78
N VAL A 131 -10.62 -5.74 -10.27
CA VAL A 131 -9.22 -5.33 -10.08
C VAL A 131 -8.55 -6.16 -8.99
N VAL A 132 -9.22 -6.34 -7.86
CA VAL A 132 -8.69 -7.14 -6.73
C VAL A 132 -8.39 -8.58 -7.18
N LEU A 133 -9.30 -9.22 -7.93
CA LEU A 133 -9.11 -10.58 -8.43
C LEU A 133 -7.96 -10.68 -9.44
N LEU A 134 -7.83 -9.71 -10.36
CA LEU A 134 -6.72 -9.69 -11.31
C LEU A 134 -5.37 -9.56 -10.61
N ILE A 135 -5.26 -8.69 -9.61
CA ILE A 135 -4.02 -8.49 -8.84
C ILE A 135 -3.74 -9.70 -7.93
N ALA A 136 -4.76 -10.28 -7.31
CA ALA A 136 -4.62 -11.48 -6.49
C ALA A 136 -4.09 -12.67 -7.30
N ARG A 137 -4.44 -12.76 -8.59
CA ARG A 137 -3.88 -13.76 -9.52
C ARG A 137 -2.41 -13.52 -9.90
N GLN A 138 -1.89 -12.31 -9.69
CA GLN A 138 -0.46 -11.97 -9.85
C GLN A 138 0.36 -12.25 -8.58
N PRO A 139 -0.05 -13.15 -7.69
CA PRO A 139 0.18 -13.37 -6.27
C PRO A 139 0.62 -12.13 -5.45
N ASP A 140 0.03 -10.96 -5.71
CA ASP A 140 0.27 -9.72 -4.96
C ASP A 140 -0.90 -9.39 -4.02
N LEU A 141 -1.00 -10.16 -2.95
CA LEU A 141 -2.10 -10.08 -2.00
C LEU A 141 -2.11 -8.75 -1.23
N GLY A 142 -0.93 -8.23 -0.86
CA GLY A 142 -0.83 -6.95 -0.12
C GLY A 142 -1.40 -5.78 -0.92
N THR A 143 -0.99 -5.66 -2.18
CA THR A 143 -1.49 -4.60 -3.06
C THR A 143 -2.97 -4.78 -3.41
N SER A 144 -3.45 -6.03 -3.60
CA SER A 144 -4.86 -6.30 -3.87
C SER A 144 -5.76 -5.88 -2.71
N LEU A 145 -5.37 -6.16 -1.46
CA LEU A 145 -6.08 -5.74 -0.26
C LEU A 145 -6.10 -4.21 -0.11
N LEU A 146 -4.96 -3.56 -0.33
CA LEU A 146 -4.83 -2.11 -0.22
C LEU A 146 -5.74 -1.40 -1.24
N ILE A 147 -5.74 -1.85 -2.50
CA ILE A 147 -6.59 -1.29 -3.55
C ILE A 147 -8.07 -1.57 -3.26
N GLY A 148 -8.39 -2.79 -2.83
CA GLY A 148 -9.75 -3.15 -2.42
C GLY A 148 -10.25 -2.27 -1.27
N ALA A 149 -9.43 -2.08 -0.24
CA ALA A 149 -9.74 -1.20 0.88
C ALA A 149 -9.95 0.25 0.44
N SER A 150 -9.10 0.79 -0.45
CA SER A 150 -9.25 2.16 -0.96
C SER A 150 -10.58 2.38 -1.67
N GLY A 151 -11.01 1.42 -2.51
CA GLY A 151 -12.32 1.48 -3.16
C GLY A 151 -13.49 1.38 -2.17
N ILE A 152 -13.39 0.52 -1.18
CA ILE A 152 -14.41 0.37 -0.11
C ILE A 152 -14.48 1.64 0.75
N TYR A 153 -13.37 2.32 1.04
CA TYR A 153 -13.35 3.61 1.74
C TYR A 153 -14.15 4.67 0.98
N VAL A 154 -14.00 4.76 -0.35
CA VAL A 154 -14.78 5.70 -1.15
C VAL A 154 -16.28 5.39 -1.07
N LEU A 155 -16.67 4.10 -1.15
CA LEU A 155 -18.05 3.67 -0.94
C LEU A 155 -18.57 4.03 0.45
N PHE A 156 -17.78 3.83 1.48
CA PHE A 156 -18.14 4.18 2.85
C PHE A 156 -18.40 5.70 3.01
N PHE A 157 -17.51 6.53 2.51
CA PHE A 157 -17.65 7.99 2.58
C PHE A 157 -18.76 8.54 1.67
N SER A 158 -19.23 7.79 0.67
CA SER A 158 -20.40 8.17 -0.12
C SER A 158 -21.72 8.13 0.65
N GLY A 159 -21.70 7.70 1.91
CA GLY A 159 -22.88 7.56 2.75
C GLY A 159 -23.74 6.34 2.42
N PHE A 160 -23.16 5.38 1.68
CA PHE A 160 -23.85 4.13 1.40
C PHE A 160 -24.16 3.37 2.68
N ARG A 161 -25.46 3.06 2.89
CA ARG A 161 -25.93 2.30 4.04
C ARG A 161 -26.31 0.90 3.61
N VAL A 162 -25.58 -0.08 4.12
CA VAL A 162 -25.95 -1.49 3.95
C VAL A 162 -27.04 -1.82 4.98
N MET A 163 -28.31 -1.52 4.62
CA MET A 163 -29.45 -1.90 5.44
C MET A 163 -30.18 -3.04 4.75
N LEU A 164 -29.80 -4.28 5.06
CA LEU A 164 -30.47 -5.48 4.56
C LEU A 164 -31.81 -5.71 5.30
N VAL A 165 -31.87 -5.28 6.56
CA VAL A 165 -33.03 -5.42 7.44
C VAL A 165 -33.23 -4.13 8.24
N LYS A 166 -34.50 -3.76 8.55
CA LYS A 166 -34.82 -2.56 9.35
C LYS A 166 -34.25 -2.62 10.77
N ASN A 167 -34.09 -3.81 11.34
CA ASN A 167 -33.51 -3.99 12.67
C ASN A 167 -31.99 -3.88 12.58
N ILE A 168 -31.41 -2.87 13.27
CA ILE A 168 -29.97 -2.57 13.25
C ILE A 168 -29.13 -3.75 13.77
N TRP A 169 -29.60 -4.40 14.83
CA TRP A 169 -28.89 -5.53 15.44
C TRP A 169 -28.83 -6.75 14.51
N LEU A 170 -29.96 -7.05 13.86
CA LEU A 170 -30.03 -8.15 12.91
C LEU A 170 -29.16 -7.84 11.67
N ASN A 171 -29.15 -6.57 11.24
CA ASN A 171 -28.31 -6.14 10.13
C ASN A 171 -26.81 -6.28 10.46
N LEU A 172 -26.39 -5.91 11.68
CA LEU A 172 -25.01 -6.10 12.15
C LEU A 172 -24.62 -7.58 12.22
N ILE A 173 -25.51 -8.44 12.70
CA ILE A 173 -25.29 -9.90 12.75
C ILE A 173 -25.11 -10.46 11.33
N ILE A 174 -25.96 -10.08 10.39
CA ILE A 174 -25.86 -10.53 8.99
C ILE A 174 -24.54 -10.05 8.36
N LEU A 175 -24.18 -8.78 8.54
CA LEU A 175 -22.95 -8.24 7.99
C LEU A 175 -21.71 -8.89 8.60
N SER A 176 -21.67 -9.08 9.92
CA SER A 176 -20.54 -9.75 10.59
C SER A 176 -20.42 -11.21 10.19
N SER A 177 -21.54 -11.95 10.10
CA SER A 177 -21.53 -13.34 9.66
C SER A 177 -21.10 -13.48 8.19
N THR A 178 -21.52 -12.57 7.32
CA THR A 178 -21.09 -12.56 5.91
C THR A 178 -19.58 -12.25 5.79
N LEU A 179 -19.07 -11.31 6.59
CA LEU A 179 -17.66 -10.99 6.64
C LEU A 179 -16.85 -12.19 7.14
N LEU A 180 -17.24 -12.79 8.26
CA LEU A 180 -16.55 -13.97 8.80
C LEU A 180 -16.60 -15.15 7.83
N GLY A 181 -17.76 -15.39 7.22
CA GLY A 181 -17.92 -16.44 6.20
C GLY A 181 -17.04 -16.20 4.97
N SER A 182 -16.93 -14.95 4.50
CA SER A 182 -16.05 -14.61 3.37
C SER A 182 -14.57 -14.75 3.72
N LEU A 183 -14.15 -14.38 4.94
CA LEU A 183 -12.78 -14.58 5.42
C LEU A 183 -12.45 -16.07 5.55
N TYR A 184 -13.37 -16.87 6.10
CA TYR A 184 -13.21 -18.33 6.19
C TYR A 184 -13.09 -18.97 4.80
N PHE A 185 -13.96 -18.57 3.87
CA PHE A 185 -13.90 -19.05 2.48
C PHE A 185 -12.58 -18.64 1.80
N ALA A 186 -12.16 -17.38 1.94
CA ALA A 186 -10.89 -16.91 1.38
C ALA A 186 -9.70 -17.69 1.95
N TRP A 187 -9.69 -17.93 3.27
CA TRP A 187 -8.62 -18.70 3.91
C TRP A 187 -8.51 -20.10 3.37
N ASN A 188 -9.63 -20.81 3.20
CA ASN A 188 -9.59 -22.23 2.82
C ASN A 188 -9.43 -22.45 1.31
N TYR A 189 -10.04 -21.61 0.48
CA TYR A 189 -10.18 -21.87 -0.95
C TYR A 189 -9.44 -20.89 -1.87
N LEU A 190 -9.19 -19.65 -1.42
CA LEU A 190 -8.57 -18.63 -2.27
C LEU A 190 -7.08 -18.45 -2.00
N LEU A 191 -6.65 -18.53 -0.73
CA LEU A 191 -5.27 -18.28 -0.34
C LEU A 191 -4.37 -19.49 -0.64
N ILE A 192 -3.29 -19.25 -1.37
CA ILE A 192 -2.23 -20.23 -1.59
C ILE A 192 -1.33 -20.37 -0.35
N ALA A 193 -0.61 -21.48 -0.23
CA ALA A 193 0.21 -21.80 0.94
C ALA A 193 1.19 -20.71 1.33
N TYR A 194 1.84 -20.06 0.35
CA TYR A 194 2.75 -18.95 0.58
C TYR A 194 2.08 -17.74 1.24
N GLN A 195 0.86 -17.39 0.81
CA GLN A 195 0.09 -16.28 1.37
C GLN A 195 -0.37 -16.56 2.81
N LYS A 196 -0.85 -17.79 3.06
CA LYS A 196 -1.19 -18.24 4.42
C LYS A 196 0.01 -18.15 5.36
N ARG A 197 1.18 -18.64 4.90
CA ARG A 197 2.41 -18.57 5.68
C ARG A 197 2.79 -17.13 6.04
N ARG A 198 2.71 -16.19 5.10
CA ARG A 198 2.96 -14.77 5.38
C ARG A 198 2.03 -14.19 6.45
N ILE A 199 0.74 -14.52 6.39
CA ILE A 199 -0.23 -14.08 7.40
C ILE A 199 0.10 -14.68 8.77
N LEU A 200 0.40 -15.98 8.83
CA LEU A 200 0.75 -16.65 10.09
C LEU A 200 2.05 -16.09 10.68
N THR A 201 3.06 -15.86 9.87
CA THR A 201 4.34 -15.26 10.31
C THR A 201 4.16 -13.83 10.82
N LEU A 202 3.20 -13.06 10.30
CA LEU A 202 2.89 -11.73 10.83
C LEU A 202 2.40 -11.79 12.29
N PHE A 203 1.57 -12.79 12.64
CA PHE A 203 1.06 -12.97 13.99
C PHE A 203 2.04 -13.71 14.91
N ASN A 204 2.81 -14.63 14.36
CA ASN A 204 3.82 -15.40 15.11
C ASN A 204 5.13 -15.48 14.31
N PRO A 205 5.99 -14.45 14.36
CA PRO A 205 7.27 -14.43 13.65
C PRO A 205 8.22 -15.54 14.11
N GLU A 206 8.10 -15.99 15.36
CA GLU A 206 8.94 -17.03 15.95
C GLU A 206 8.70 -18.42 15.33
N SER A 207 7.60 -18.59 14.60
CA SER A 207 7.35 -19.84 13.87
C SER A 207 8.28 -20.07 12.67
N ASP A 208 8.95 -19.02 12.18
CA ASP A 208 9.89 -19.07 11.06
C ASP A 208 11.08 -18.12 11.29
N PRO A 209 11.90 -18.38 12.32
CA PRO A 209 12.91 -17.43 12.79
C PRO A 209 14.10 -17.25 11.85
N LEU A 210 14.30 -18.13 10.88
CA LEU A 210 15.37 -18.04 9.87
C LEU A 210 14.85 -17.66 8.48
N GLY A 211 13.53 -17.61 8.28
CA GLY A 211 12.90 -17.24 7.03
C GLY A 211 12.21 -15.87 7.11
N SER A 212 10.92 -15.81 6.72
CA SER A 212 10.15 -14.57 6.68
C SER A 212 9.96 -13.91 8.06
N GLY A 213 10.05 -14.66 9.16
CA GLY A 213 10.01 -14.14 10.52
C GLY A 213 11.27 -13.39 10.93
N TYR A 214 12.44 -13.73 10.35
CA TYR A 214 13.72 -13.10 10.67
C TYR A 214 13.67 -11.57 10.56
N HIS A 215 13.17 -11.06 9.43
CA HIS A 215 13.06 -9.63 9.19
C HIS A 215 12.22 -8.90 10.26
N ILE A 216 11.11 -9.52 10.66
CA ILE A 216 10.20 -8.94 11.68
C ILE A 216 10.87 -8.97 13.07
N ILE A 217 11.56 -10.05 13.40
CA ILE A 217 12.26 -10.19 14.69
C ILE A 217 13.39 -9.16 14.77
N GLN A 218 14.25 -9.06 13.76
CA GLN A 218 15.34 -8.09 13.75
C GLN A 218 14.85 -6.64 13.78
N SER A 219 13.75 -6.35 13.05
CA SER A 219 13.08 -5.06 13.11
C SER A 219 12.59 -4.72 14.52
N LYS A 220 11.95 -5.66 15.22
CA LYS A 220 11.52 -5.47 16.60
C LYS A 220 12.68 -5.23 17.56
N ILE A 221 13.80 -5.96 17.39
CA ILE A 221 15.02 -5.78 18.18
C ILE A 221 15.60 -4.38 17.93
N ALA A 222 15.69 -3.94 16.68
CA ALA A 222 16.18 -2.62 16.32
C ALA A 222 15.33 -1.52 16.98
N ILE A 223 14.00 -1.56 16.80
CA ILE A 223 13.07 -0.60 17.41
C ILE A 223 13.19 -0.59 18.94
N GLY A 224 13.23 -1.76 19.57
CA GLY A 224 13.34 -1.87 21.03
C GLY A 224 14.67 -1.36 21.57
N SER A 225 15.76 -1.53 20.81
CA SER A 225 17.10 -1.10 21.21
C SER A 225 17.31 0.42 21.15
N GLY A 226 16.48 1.17 20.41
CA GLY A 226 16.57 2.62 20.30
C GLY A 226 16.14 3.38 21.56
N GLY A 227 15.27 2.81 22.39
CA GLY A 227 14.80 3.44 23.62
C GLY A 227 14.11 4.79 23.39
N PHE A 228 14.32 5.74 24.31
CA PHE A 228 13.63 7.03 24.25
C PHE A 228 14.32 8.03 23.29
N THR A 229 15.64 8.12 23.36
CA THR A 229 16.44 9.14 22.61
C THR A 229 17.15 8.59 21.39
N GLY A 230 17.14 7.27 21.19
CA GLY A 230 17.91 6.62 20.13
C GLY A 230 19.38 6.45 20.47
N LYS A 231 20.10 5.73 19.60
CA LYS A 231 21.55 5.51 19.70
C LYS A 231 22.35 6.62 19.01
N GLY A 232 21.72 7.45 18.22
CA GLY A 232 22.33 8.48 17.37
C GLY A 232 22.41 8.04 15.91
N ILE A 233 22.47 9.04 15.00
CA ILE A 233 22.56 8.82 13.55
C ILE A 233 23.84 8.05 13.22
N GLU A 234 23.76 7.05 12.35
CA GLU A 234 24.87 6.14 11.96
C GLU A 234 25.46 5.31 13.13
N LYS A 235 24.76 5.23 14.29
CA LYS A 235 25.19 4.44 15.45
C LYS A 235 24.26 3.26 15.75
N GLY A 236 23.33 2.96 14.86
CA GLY A 236 22.46 1.81 14.97
C GLY A 236 23.21 0.51 14.78
N SER A 237 23.30 -0.33 15.81
CA SER A 237 24.03 -1.60 15.71
C SER A 237 23.31 -2.62 14.84
N GLN A 238 21.98 -2.61 14.79
CA GLN A 238 21.20 -3.54 13.96
C GLN A 238 21.21 -3.12 12.49
N SER A 239 21.15 -1.82 12.22
CA SER A 239 21.19 -1.26 10.87
C SER A 239 22.60 -1.29 10.27
N GLN A 240 23.64 -0.88 11.02
CA GLN A 240 25.00 -0.78 10.49
C GLN A 240 25.68 -2.16 10.29
N LEU A 241 25.25 -3.19 11.00
CA LEU A 241 25.76 -4.55 10.84
C LEU A 241 24.92 -5.42 9.89
N ASP A 242 24.02 -4.81 9.12
CA ASP A 242 23.16 -5.49 8.13
C ASP A 242 22.29 -6.63 8.72
N PHE A 243 21.97 -6.57 10.03
CA PHE A 243 21.08 -7.55 10.65
C PHE A 243 19.61 -7.34 10.22
N VAL A 244 19.23 -6.11 9.84
CA VAL A 244 17.91 -5.80 9.30
C VAL A 244 17.97 -5.81 7.77
N PRO A 245 17.51 -6.86 7.09
CA PRO A 245 17.44 -6.88 5.64
C PRO A 245 16.47 -5.81 5.12
N GLU A 246 16.70 -5.31 3.90
CA GLU A 246 15.87 -4.27 3.27
C GLU A 246 15.68 -3.01 4.15
N GLN A 247 16.70 -2.65 4.92
CA GLN A 247 16.69 -1.52 5.86
C GLN A 247 16.53 -0.14 5.17
N SER A 248 16.89 -0.04 3.90
CA SER A 248 16.73 1.20 3.11
C SER A 248 15.36 1.34 2.44
N THR A 249 14.51 0.31 2.52
CA THR A 249 13.19 0.25 1.88
C THR A 249 12.09 -0.12 2.87
N ASP A 250 11.76 -1.39 3.01
CA ASP A 250 10.61 -1.87 3.78
C ASP A 250 10.75 -1.67 5.30
N PHE A 251 11.99 -1.72 5.82
CA PHE A 251 12.27 -1.61 7.24
C PHE A 251 12.99 -0.31 7.65
N ILE A 252 12.90 0.73 6.83
CA ILE A 252 13.52 2.04 7.12
C ILE A 252 13.04 2.64 8.46
N PHE A 253 11.81 2.35 8.87
CA PHE A 253 11.27 2.75 10.17
C PHE A 253 12.05 2.13 11.34
N SER A 254 12.59 0.92 11.19
CA SER A 254 13.40 0.28 12.21
C SER A 254 14.70 1.04 12.45
N VAL A 255 15.32 1.55 11.37
CA VAL A 255 16.52 2.38 11.44
C VAL A 255 16.21 3.70 12.14
N LEU A 256 15.13 4.38 11.74
CA LEU A 256 14.65 5.60 12.37
C LEU A 256 14.45 5.40 13.88
N ALA A 257 13.77 4.32 14.28
CA ALA A 257 13.48 4.03 15.67
C ALA A 257 14.73 3.62 16.46
N GLU A 258 15.70 2.94 15.86
CA GLU A 258 16.98 2.60 16.49
C GLU A 258 17.84 3.84 16.71
N GLU A 259 17.94 4.72 15.72
CA GLU A 259 18.84 5.86 15.74
C GLU A 259 18.29 7.08 16.47
N LEU A 260 17.01 7.38 16.33
CA LEU A 260 16.35 8.55 16.93
C LEU A 260 15.39 8.19 18.07
N GLY A 261 15.15 6.91 18.30
CA GLY A 261 14.31 6.44 19.39
C GLY A 261 12.85 6.88 19.28
N PHE A 262 12.19 6.93 20.43
CA PHE A 262 10.81 7.36 20.53
C PHE A 262 10.60 8.84 20.13
N LEU A 263 11.63 9.69 20.32
CA LEU A 263 11.58 11.09 19.87
C LEU A 263 11.47 11.21 18.34
N GLY A 264 12.20 10.38 17.59
CA GLY A 264 12.09 10.33 16.12
C GLY A 264 10.71 9.91 15.66
N PHE A 265 10.08 8.97 16.37
CA PHE A 265 8.70 8.55 16.11
C PHE A 265 7.69 9.68 16.38
N ILE A 266 7.82 10.41 17.51
CA ILE A 266 6.98 11.57 17.82
C ILE A 266 7.11 12.62 16.74
N PHE A 267 8.34 12.95 16.32
CA PHE A 267 8.57 13.90 15.24
C PHE A 267 7.85 13.50 13.96
N LEU A 268 7.93 12.23 13.57
CA LEU A 268 7.25 11.70 12.38
C LEU A 268 5.71 11.84 12.45
N ILE A 269 5.12 11.72 13.64
CA ILE A 269 3.66 11.86 13.82
C ILE A 269 3.23 13.34 13.79
N ILE A 270 4.06 14.25 14.29
CA ILE A 270 3.73 15.68 14.34
C ILE A 270 3.82 16.32 12.95
N VAL A 271 4.74 15.88 12.11
CA VAL A 271 4.90 16.34 10.72
C VAL A 271 3.86 15.73 9.80
#